data_a31718e7adf18a0cbd009225bb53c68c
#
_entry.id   a31718e7adf18a0cbd009225bb53c68c
#
_cell.length_a   1.000
_cell.length_b   1.000
_cell.length_c   1.000
_cell.angle_alpha   90.00
_cell.angle_beta   90.00
_cell.angle_gamma   90.00
#
_symmetry.space_group_name_H-M   'P 1'
#
loop_
_entity.id
_entity.type
_entity.pdbx_description
1 polymer ?
#
loop_
_entity_poly.entity_id
_entity_poly.type
_entity_poly.pdbx_seq_one_letter_code
_entity_poly.pdbx_strand_id
1 'polypeptide(L)'
;EDITLADGTSRFKDAKGQTLNHFAGVGVMTEYATLHSDSVIKIDPSIGMDKAAIVGCAVMTGAGAALNTARVEPGSTCVVFGTGGVGLNTIQGCAIAGANRIIAVDMSDKKLEFARNFGATDTINPSTDGDPVGKIMMMTNGGADYAFECIGFGSTIAQAYNCVHKGGMAVVVGVSKPTEVVTLGAFLMPFQEKILTGSMYGGARPSIDFPRLLDLYKSGRLKLDELVTATYTIDQA
;
A
#
# COMPACT_ATOMS: atom_id res chain seq x y z
N GLU A 1 17.73 -0.53 15.05
CA GLU A 1 18.04 0.90 14.92
C GLU A 1 17.17 1.65 15.92
N ASP A 2 17.79 2.47 16.77
CA ASP A 2 17.08 3.27 17.75
C ASP A 2 16.27 4.35 17.03
N ILE A 3 14.96 4.27 17.14
CA ILE A 3 14.06 5.28 16.57
C ILE A 3 14.00 6.44 17.56
N THR A 4 14.83 7.44 17.33
CA THR A 4 15.00 8.62 18.15
C THR A 4 14.65 9.89 17.37
N LEU A 5 14.66 11.05 18.04
CA LEU A 5 14.66 12.34 17.36
C LEU A 5 15.96 12.55 16.56
N ALA A 6 15.98 13.55 15.69
CA ALA A 6 17.14 13.87 14.86
C ALA A 6 18.43 14.15 15.67
N ASP A 7 18.31 14.53 16.93
CA ASP A 7 19.42 14.75 17.86
C ASP A 7 19.86 13.46 18.59
N GLY A 8 19.31 12.30 18.24
CA GLY A 8 19.61 11.01 18.85
C GLY A 8 18.97 10.80 20.23
N THR A 9 18.06 11.68 20.64
CA THR A 9 17.40 11.58 21.96
C THR A 9 15.94 11.14 21.83
N SER A 10 15.38 10.62 22.94
CA SER A 10 13.95 10.44 23.13
C SER A 10 13.47 11.27 24.31
N ARG A 11 12.35 11.96 24.15
CA ARG A 11 11.77 12.84 25.18
C ARG A 11 10.58 12.21 25.88
N PHE A 12 10.12 11.05 25.42
CA PHE A 12 9.04 10.33 26.07
C PHE A 12 9.57 9.33 27.09
N LYS A 13 8.84 9.23 28.20
CA LYS A 13 9.08 8.23 29.24
C LYS A 13 7.74 7.59 29.62
N ASP A 14 7.78 6.31 29.96
CA ASP A 14 6.63 5.65 30.55
C ASP A 14 6.44 6.08 32.02
N ALA A 15 5.38 5.56 32.65
CA ALA A 15 5.09 5.83 34.07
C ALA A 15 6.18 5.35 35.04
N LYS A 16 7.09 4.47 34.57
CA LYS A 16 8.24 3.96 35.36
C LYS A 16 9.52 4.72 35.06
N GLY A 17 9.47 5.77 34.22
CA GLY A 17 10.64 6.57 33.83
C GLY A 17 11.50 5.93 32.74
N GLN A 18 11.08 4.81 32.13
CA GLN A 18 11.80 4.20 31.02
C GLN A 18 11.64 5.02 29.77
N THR A 19 12.72 5.21 29.02
CA THR A 19 12.71 5.94 27.75
C THR A 19 11.91 5.18 26.70
N LEU A 20 10.97 5.87 26.05
CA LEU A 20 10.20 5.36 24.92
C LEU A 20 10.76 5.93 23.61
N ASN A 21 10.95 5.07 22.63
CA ASN A 21 11.40 5.48 21.30
C ASN A 21 10.24 6.06 20.49
N HIS A 22 10.58 6.88 19.49
CA HIS A 22 9.63 7.54 18.61
C HIS A 22 9.59 6.81 17.28
N PHE A 23 8.42 6.33 16.84
CA PHE A 23 8.28 5.84 15.49
C PHE A 23 8.35 7.03 14.51
N ALA A 24 9.23 6.93 13.51
CA ALA A 24 9.48 7.98 12.51
C ALA A 24 9.84 9.37 13.11
N GLY A 25 10.40 9.39 14.33
CA GLY A 25 10.77 10.64 15.01
C GLY A 25 9.60 11.50 15.50
N VAL A 26 8.38 10.93 15.55
CA VAL A 26 7.17 11.68 15.95
C VAL A 26 6.40 10.99 17.08
N GLY A 27 5.67 11.78 17.86
CA GLY A 27 4.70 11.33 18.85
C GLY A 27 3.50 12.28 18.78
N VAL A 28 2.37 11.80 18.24
CA VAL A 28 1.25 12.64 17.82
C VAL A 28 -0.09 12.32 18.50
N MET A 29 -0.14 11.31 19.38
CA MET A 29 -1.32 11.03 20.21
C MET A 29 -1.32 11.97 21.44
N THR A 30 -1.41 13.27 21.17
CA THR A 30 -1.29 14.35 22.16
C THR A 30 -2.00 15.61 21.65
N GLU A 31 -2.38 16.50 22.55
CA GLU A 31 -2.98 17.80 22.20
C GLU A 31 -1.97 18.75 21.53
N TYR A 32 -0.70 18.63 21.87
CA TYR A 32 0.39 19.44 21.32
C TYR A 32 1.58 18.58 20.97
N ALA A 33 2.15 18.77 19.78
CA ALA A 33 3.36 18.09 19.34
C ALA A 33 4.39 19.10 18.85
N THR A 34 5.66 18.89 19.21
CA THR A 34 6.80 19.61 18.62
C THR A 34 7.48 18.70 17.61
N LEU A 35 7.51 19.11 16.35
CA LEU A 35 8.03 18.33 15.24
C LEU A 35 9.12 19.13 14.52
N HIS A 36 10.04 18.41 13.86
CA HIS A 36 10.97 19.04 12.92
C HIS A 36 10.21 19.58 11.70
N SER A 37 10.60 20.75 11.20
CA SER A 37 9.92 21.40 10.06
C SER A 37 9.83 20.51 8.82
N ASP A 38 10.86 19.66 8.58
CA ASP A 38 10.89 18.75 7.43
C ASP A 38 9.93 17.57 7.56
N SER A 39 9.40 17.33 8.76
CA SER A 39 8.37 16.32 9.04
C SER A 39 6.94 16.85 8.87
N VAL A 40 6.78 18.12 8.50
CA VAL A 40 5.48 18.79 8.39
C VAL A 40 5.26 19.28 6.97
N ILE A 41 4.10 18.97 6.41
CA ILE A 41 3.72 19.42 5.08
C ILE A 41 2.44 20.26 5.22
N LYS A 42 2.50 21.48 4.72
CA LYS A 42 1.33 22.36 4.67
C LYS A 42 0.37 21.84 3.61
N ILE A 43 -0.88 21.63 4.00
CA ILE A 43 -1.96 21.20 3.12
C ILE A 43 -3.00 22.31 2.96
N ASP A 44 -3.90 22.16 1.98
CA ASP A 44 -5.05 23.04 1.78
C ASP A 44 -5.99 22.93 2.99
N PRO A 45 -6.34 24.04 3.68
CA PRO A 45 -7.20 24.02 4.86
C PRO A 45 -8.65 23.60 4.56
N SER A 46 -9.06 23.54 3.31
CA SER A 46 -10.37 23.00 2.90
C SER A 46 -10.46 21.46 3.02
N ILE A 47 -9.33 20.77 3.18
CA ILE A 47 -9.30 19.32 3.37
C ILE A 47 -9.59 19.01 4.84
N GLY A 48 -10.58 18.15 5.10
CA GLY A 48 -10.87 17.68 6.46
C GLY A 48 -9.67 16.90 7.05
N MET A 49 -9.37 17.12 8.33
CA MET A 49 -8.22 16.52 9.00
C MET A 49 -8.29 14.99 9.07
N ASP A 50 -9.48 14.43 9.12
CA ASP A 50 -9.76 12.99 9.07
C ASP A 50 -9.31 12.37 7.73
N LYS A 51 -9.51 13.08 6.62
CA LYS A 51 -9.04 12.68 5.28
C LYS A 51 -7.53 12.91 5.14
N ALA A 52 -7.06 14.04 5.60
CA ALA A 52 -5.63 14.38 5.54
C ALA A 52 -4.78 13.37 6.31
N ALA A 53 -5.23 12.91 7.48
CA ALA A 53 -4.51 11.97 8.32
C ALA A 53 -4.21 10.65 7.62
N ILE A 54 -5.14 10.09 6.85
CA ILE A 54 -4.95 8.80 6.16
C ILE A 54 -4.00 8.90 4.95
N VAL A 55 -3.80 10.10 4.41
CA VAL A 55 -2.85 10.33 3.30
C VAL A 55 -1.41 10.05 3.76
N GLY A 56 -1.09 10.36 5.01
CA GLY A 56 0.24 10.20 5.59
C GLY A 56 0.73 8.75 5.73
N CYS A 57 -0.07 7.74 5.43
CA CYS A 57 0.36 6.35 5.51
C CYS A 57 -0.25 5.50 4.38
N ALA A 58 -1.43 4.93 4.57
CA ALA A 58 -2.00 3.92 3.67
C ALA A 58 -2.23 4.44 2.24
N VAL A 59 -2.68 5.69 2.10
CA VAL A 59 -2.94 6.29 0.79
C VAL A 59 -1.64 6.49 0.02
N MET A 60 -0.65 7.13 0.63
CA MET A 60 0.66 7.36 -0.01
C MET A 60 1.35 6.03 -0.33
N THR A 61 1.34 5.08 0.61
CA THR A 61 1.97 3.77 0.43
C THR A 61 1.35 3.02 -0.75
N GLY A 62 0.03 2.91 -0.78
CA GLY A 62 -0.67 2.15 -1.80
C GLY A 62 -0.67 2.83 -3.17
N ALA A 63 -1.13 4.07 -3.26
CA ALA A 63 -1.16 4.81 -4.52
C ALA A 63 0.26 5.03 -5.08
N GLY A 64 1.22 5.34 -4.20
CA GLY A 64 2.62 5.52 -4.59
C GLY A 64 3.27 4.23 -5.09
N ALA A 65 2.92 3.07 -4.55
CA ALA A 65 3.42 1.79 -5.07
C ALA A 65 3.10 1.62 -6.57
N ALA A 66 1.88 1.97 -6.97
CA ALA A 66 1.47 1.92 -8.37
C ALA A 66 2.07 3.08 -9.21
N LEU A 67 1.99 4.31 -8.71
CA LEU A 67 2.33 5.52 -9.48
C LEU A 67 3.83 5.81 -9.53
N ASN A 68 4.56 5.58 -8.44
CA ASN A 68 5.97 5.97 -8.31
C ASN A 68 6.91 4.77 -8.42
N THR A 69 6.60 3.65 -7.73
CA THR A 69 7.47 2.47 -7.71
C THR A 69 7.30 1.64 -8.99
N ALA A 70 6.11 1.13 -9.24
CA ALA A 70 5.82 0.31 -10.41
C ALA A 70 5.73 1.14 -11.70
N ARG A 71 5.28 2.39 -11.60
CA ARG A 71 4.99 3.27 -12.74
C ARG A 71 4.06 2.58 -13.73
N VAL A 72 2.93 2.12 -13.20
CA VAL A 72 1.92 1.38 -13.97
C VAL A 72 1.58 2.11 -15.25
N GLU A 73 1.68 1.42 -16.37
CA GLU A 73 1.39 1.96 -17.69
C GLU A 73 -0.10 1.89 -18.01
N PRO A 74 -0.67 2.86 -18.73
CA PRO A 74 -2.03 2.81 -19.21
C PRO A 74 -2.30 1.55 -20.05
N GLY A 75 -3.47 0.93 -19.84
CA GLY A 75 -3.87 -0.28 -20.56
C GLY A 75 -3.41 -1.60 -19.94
N SER A 76 -2.52 -1.56 -18.94
CA SER A 76 -1.97 -2.75 -18.30
C SER A 76 -2.98 -3.51 -17.42
N THR A 77 -2.63 -4.74 -17.11
CA THR A 77 -3.31 -5.60 -16.13
C THR A 77 -2.55 -5.61 -14.82
N CYS A 78 -3.22 -5.25 -13.73
CA CYS A 78 -2.68 -5.24 -12.38
C CYS A 78 -3.37 -6.28 -11.50
N VAL A 79 -2.61 -6.88 -10.58
CA VAL A 79 -3.12 -7.75 -9.52
C VAL A 79 -2.76 -7.15 -8.17
N VAL A 80 -3.68 -7.15 -7.21
CA VAL A 80 -3.42 -6.66 -5.85
C VAL A 80 -3.82 -7.73 -4.85
N PHE A 81 -2.83 -8.29 -4.15
CA PHE A 81 -3.01 -9.23 -3.06
C PHE A 81 -3.21 -8.48 -1.75
N GLY A 82 -4.36 -8.69 -1.12
CA GLY A 82 -4.80 -7.97 0.08
C GLY A 82 -5.54 -6.68 -0.25
N THR A 83 -6.79 -6.57 0.22
CA THR A 83 -7.68 -5.41 0.03
C THR A 83 -7.94 -4.66 1.34
N GLY A 84 -6.92 -4.56 2.19
CA GLY A 84 -6.88 -3.62 3.32
C GLY A 84 -6.64 -2.19 2.87
N GLY A 85 -6.40 -1.26 3.82
CA GLY A 85 -6.21 0.16 3.52
C GLY A 85 -5.12 0.43 2.47
N VAL A 86 -3.98 -0.26 2.55
CA VAL A 86 -2.90 -0.12 1.54
C VAL A 86 -3.33 -0.70 0.20
N GLY A 87 -3.90 -1.92 0.18
CA GLY A 87 -4.32 -2.57 -1.06
C GLY A 87 -5.43 -1.81 -1.80
N LEU A 88 -6.41 -1.25 -1.09
CA LEU A 88 -7.45 -0.40 -1.70
C LEU A 88 -6.84 0.83 -2.37
N ASN A 89 -5.84 1.45 -1.75
CA ASN A 89 -5.13 2.58 -2.35
C ASN A 89 -4.20 2.18 -3.49
N THR A 90 -3.64 0.97 -3.46
CA THR A 90 -2.91 0.41 -4.61
C THR A 90 -3.85 0.21 -5.80
N ILE A 91 -5.07 -0.31 -5.58
CA ILE A 91 -6.11 -0.43 -6.60
C ILE A 91 -6.45 0.94 -7.19
N GLN A 92 -6.66 1.97 -6.35
CA GLN A 92 -6.87 3.34 -6.83
C GLN A 92 -5.68 3.86 -7.63
N GLY A 93 -4.47 3.62 -7.16
CA GLY A 93 -3.24 4.00 -7.87
C GLY A 93 -3.16 3.39 -9.27
N CYS A 94 -3.49 2.11 -9.41
CA CYS A 94 -3.58 1.42 -10.70
C CYS A 94 -4.66 2.04 -11.61
N ALA A 95 -5.84 2.33 -11.05
CA ALA A 95 -6.93 2.97 -11.80
C ALA A 95 -6.56 4.39 -12.26
N ILE A 96 -5.92 5.20 -11.39
CA ILE A 96 -5.43 6.55 -11.71
C ILE A 96 -4.36 6.49 -12.81
N ALA A 97 -3.50 5.47 -12.79
CA ALA A 97 -2.48 5.24 -13.82
C ALA A 97 -3.08 4.81 -15.17
N GLY A 98 -4.35 4.40 -15.21
CA GLY A 98 -5.04 3.98 -16.42
C GLY A 98 -4.92 2.49 -16.72
N ALA A 99 -4.70 1.64 -15.70
CA ALA A 99 -4.76 0.19 -15.86
C ALA A 99 -6.14 -0.23 -16.41
N ASN A 100 -6.13 -1.13 -17.39
CA ASN A 100 -7.36 -1.60 -18.04
C ASN A 100 -8.06 -2.70 -17.22
N ARG A 101 -7.28 -3.50 -16.51
CA ARG A 101 -7.78 -4.58 -15.66
C ARG A 101 -7.11 -4.56 -14.31
N ILE A 102 -7.88 -4.63 -13.23
CA ILE A 102 -7.38 -4.62 -11.86
C ILE A 102 -8.05 -5.77 -11.10
N ILE A 103 -7.27 -6.80 -10.81
CA ILE A 103 -7.72 -8.02 -10.14
C ILE A 103 -7.40 -7.90 -8.66
N ALA A 104 -8.42 -7.84 -7.81
CA ALA A 104 -8.26 -7.85 -6.36
C ALA A 104 -8.30 -9.28 -5.80
N VAL A 105 -7.37 -9.62 -4.92
CA VAL A 105 -7.27 -10.94 -4.28
C VAL A 105 -7.34 -10.78 -2.77
N ASP A 106 -8.35 -11.34 -2.11
CA ASP A 106 -8.51 -11.34 -0.64
C ASP A 106 -9.36 -12.55 -0.21
N MET A 107 -9.24 -12.98 1.03
CA MET A 107 -10.01 -14.10 1.58
C MET A 107 -11.43 -13.69 2.03
N SER A 108 -11.77 -12.43 1.98
CA SER A 108 -13.07 -11.87 2.42
C SER A 108 -13.87 -11.33 1.24
N ASP A 109 -14.99 -11.97 0.93
CA ASP A 109 -15.90 -11.51 -0.15
C ASP A 109 -16.40 -10.09 0.10
N LYS A 110 -16.64 -9.71 1.37
CA LYS A 110 -17.04 -8.35 1.73
C LYS A 110 -15.99 -7.31 1.36
N LYS A 111 -14.71 -7.62 1.58
CA LYS A 111 -13.60 -6.73 1.21
C LYS A 111 -13.41 -6.68 -0.30
N LEU A 112 -13.58 -7.80 -0.99
CA LEU A 112 -13.52 -7.88 -2.45
C LEU A 112 -14.62 -7.06 -3.11
N GLU A 113 -15.84 -7.15 -2.61
CA GLU A 113 -16.95 -6.31 -3.11
C GLU A 113 -16.67 -4.83 -2.85
N PHE A 114 -16.14 -4.49 -1.67
CA PHE A 114 -15.76 -3.12 -1.35
C PHE A 114 -14.63 -2.59 -2.26
N ALA A 115 -13.68 -3.45 -2.67
CA ALA A 115 -12.58 -3.08 -3.55
C ALA A 115 -13.06 -2.62 -4.95
N ARG A 116 -14.23 -3.07 -5.41
CA ARG A 116 -14.84 -2.60 -6.66
C ARG A 116 -15.12 -1.11 -6.66
N ASN A 117 -15.49 -0.55 -5.50
CA ASN A 117 -15.71 0.89 -5.36
C ASN A 117 -14.44 1.71 -5.60
N PHE A 118 -13.27 1.08 -5.49
CA PHE A 118 -11.96 1.71 -5.67
C PHE A 118 -11.32 1.44 -7.03
N GLY A 119 -11.98 0.68 -7.89
CA GLY A 119 -11.52 0.44 -9.25
C GLY A 119 -11.14 -1.01 -9.58
N ALA A 120 -11.34 -1.97 -8.66
CA ALA A 120 -11.16 -3.39 -8.99
C ALA A 120 -12.19 -3.82 -10.04
N THR A 121 -11.71 -4.38 -11.16
CA THR A 121 -12.56 -4.90 -12.24
C THR A 121 -12.97 -6.33 -11.99
N ASP A 122 -12.07 -7.10 -11.39
CA ASP A 122 -12.24 -8.53 -11.11
C ASP A 122 -11.84 -8.82 -9.65
N THR A 123 -12.36 -9.92 -9.12
CA THR A 123 -12.07 -10.34 -7.75
C THR A 123 -11.79 -11.84 -7.70
N ILE A 124 -10.87 -12.25 -6.83
CA ILE A 124 -10.56 -13.66 -6.55
C ILE A 124 -10.52 -13.86 -5.04
N ASN A 125 -11.31 -14.82 -4.54
CA ASN A 125 -11.24 -15.28 -3.16
C ASN A 125 -10.55 -16.64 -3.10
N PRO A 126 -9.29 -16.74 -2.67
CA PRO A 126 -8.57 -18.02 -2.61
C PRO A 126 -9.25 -19.08 -1.74
N SER A 127 -10.08 -18.67 -0.77
CA SER A 127 -10.80 -19.62 0.10
C SER A 127 -11.91 -20.38 -0.64
N THR A 128 -12.50 -19.79 -1.67
CA THR A 128 -13.59 -20.39 -2.46
C THR A 128 -13.15 -20.73 -3.88
N ASP A 129 -12.26 -19.96 -4.44
CA ASP A 129 -11.82 -20.05 -5.84
C ASP A 129 -10.59 -20.95 -6.04
N GLY A 130 -9.90 -21.33 -4.95
CA GLY A 130 -8.70 -22.17 -4.99
C GLY A 130 -7.44 -21.37 -5.34
N ASP A 131 -6.56 -21.94 -6.18
CA ASP A 131 -5.28 -21.35 -6.55
C ASP A 131 -5.42 -20.00 -7.28
N PRO A 132 -5.05 -18.87 -6.64
CA PRO A 132 -5.18 -17.57 -7.27
C PRO A 132 -4.20 -17.38 -8.44
N VAL A 133 -3.02 -17.99 -8.39
CA VAL A 133 -2.01 -17.87 -9.46
C VAL A 133 -2.53 -18.52 -10.74
N GLY A 134 -2.98 -19.76 -10.68
CA GLY A 134 -3.55 -20.45 -11.83
C GLY A 134 -4.75 -19.71 -12.41
N LYS A 135 -5.63 -19.16 -11.54
CA LYS A 135 -6.78 -18.38 -11.96
C LYS A 135 -6.38 -17.10 -12.68
N ILE A 136 -5.42 -16.33 -12.13
CA ILE A 136 -4.89 -15.11 -12.75
C ILE A 136 -4.27 -15.44 -14.11
N MET A 137 -3.43 -16.47 -14.20
CA MET A 137 -2.79 -16.89 -15.44
C MET A 137 -3.82 -17.21 -16.54
N MET A 138 -4.92 -17.88 -16.20
CA MET A 138 -6.02 -18.14 -17.15
C MET A 138 -6.76 -16.87 -17.54
N MET A 139 -7.10 -16.01 -16.57
CA MET A 139 -7.84 -14.78 -16.80
C MET A 139 -7.08 -13.77 -17.65
N THR A 140 -5.75 -13.79 -17.60
CA THR A 140 -4.85 -12.83 -18.25
C THR A 140 -4.13 -13.40 -19.48
N ASN A 141 -4.43 -14.65 -19.82
CA ASN A 141 -3.77 -15.37 -20.93
C ASN A 141 -2.23 -15.38 -20.82
N GLY A 142 -1.71 -15.69 -19.62
CA GLY A 142 -0.27 -15.87 -19.43
C GLY A 142 0.38 -14.99 -18.36
N GLY A 143 -0.39 -14.23 -17.60
CA GLY A 143 0.06 -13.44 -16.46
C GLY A 143 -0.26 -11.95 -16.56
N ALA A 144 -0.18 -11.26 -15.44
CA ALA A 144 -0.39 -9.82 -15.36
C ALA A 144 0.91 -9.05 -15.66
N ASP A 145 0.79 -7.77 -16.00
CA ASP A 145 1.93 -6.86 -16.17
C ASP A 145 2.53 -6.52 -14.79
N TYR A 146 1.67 -6.24 -13.82
CA TYR A 146 2.05 -5.85 -12.46
C TYR A 146 1.28 -6.66 -11.42
N ALA A 147 1.98 -7.04 -10.34
CA ALA A 147 1.35 -7.62 -9.17
C ALA A 147 1.86 -6.91 -7.91
N PHE A 148 0.95 -6.51 -7.02
CA PHE A 148 1.25 -5.83 -5.77
C PHE A 148 0.89 -6.73 -4.60
N GLU A 149 1.85 -6.96 -3.71
CA GLU A 149 1.63 -7.71 -2.49
C GLU A 149 1.50 -6.74 -1.33
N CYS A 150 0.29 -6.69 -0.72
CA CYS A 150 -0.09 -5.72 0.33
C CYS A 150 -0.44 -6.39 1.66
N ILE A 151 0.06 -7.62 1.92
CA ILE A 151 -0.24 -8.42 3.11
C ILE A 151 1.01 -8.61 3.98
N GLY A 152 2.12 -9.03 3.37
CA GLY A 152 3.41 -9.26 4.04
C GLY A 152 3.67 -10.72 4.41
N PHE A 153 3.25 -11.70 3.60
CA PHE A 153 3.62 -13.09 3.76
C PHE A 153 4.50 -13.58 2.60
N GLY A 154 5.50 -14.41 2.91
CA GLY A 154 6.38 -14.99 1.90
C GLY A 154 5.63 -15.78 0.82
N SER A 155 4.54 -16.46 1.21
CA SER A 155 3.67 -17.19 0.28
C SER A 155 2.94 -16.27 -0.69
N THR A 156 2.39 -15.16 -0.23
CA THR A 156 1.68 -14.19 -1.11
C THR A 156 2.66 -13.39 -1.97
N ILE A 157 3.87 -13.12 -1.48
CA ILE A 157 4.95 -12.54 -2.29
C ILE A 157 5.34 -13.49 -3.43
N ALA A 158 5.47 -14.79 -3.14
CA ALA A 158 5.73 -15.79 -4.17
C ALA A 158 4.58 -15.90 -5.17
N GLN A 159 3.33 -15.81 -4.73
CA GLN A 159 2.15 -15.78 -5.61
C GLN A 159 2.17 -14.54 -6.52
N ALA A 160 2.47 -13.36 -5.98
CA ALA A 160 2.58 -12.12 -6.76
C ALA A 160 3.67 -12.23 -7.85
N TYR A 161 4.84 -12.79 -7.50
CA TYR A 161 5.89 -13.03 -8.48
C TYR A 161 5.49 -14.06 -9.55
N ASN A 162 4.79 -15.12 -9.15
CA ASN A 162 4.44 -16.20 -10.07
C ASN A 162 3.30 -15.83 -11.03
N CYS A 163 2.40 -14.90 -10.64
CA CYS A 163 1.24 -14.54 -11.45
C CYS A 163 1.50 -13.43 -12.49
N VAL A 164 2.68 -12.82 -12.52
CA VAL A 164 3.05 -11.89 -13.61
C VAL A 164 3.61 -12.65 -14.80
N HIS A 165 3.45 -12.10 -16.00
CA HIS A 165 3.98 -12.68 -17.24
C HIS A 165 5.52 -12.52 -17.33
N LYS A 166 6.12 -13.03 -18.40
CA LYS A 166 7.54 -12.83 -18.72
C LYS A 166 7.83 -11.32 -18.86
N GLY A 167 8.82 -10.84 -18.10
CA GLY A 167 9.16 -9.40 -18.03
C GLY A 167 8.26 -8.58 -17.10
N GLY A 168 7.20 -9.17 -16.52
CA GLY A 168 6.30 -8.49 -15.60
C GLY A 168 6.94 -8.20 -14.24
N MET A 169 6.32 -7.31 -13.46
CA MET A 169 6.85 -6.82 -12.19
C MET A 169 5.96 -7.17 -11.01
N ALA A 170 6.55 -7.77 -9.96
CA ALA A 170 5.96 -7.96 -8.66
C ALA A 170 6.53 -6.93 -7.65
N VAL A 171 5.67 -6.21 -6.96
CA VAL A 171 6.00 -5.16 -6.00
C VAL A 171 5.54 -5.57 -4.61
N VAL A 172 6.47 -5.69 -3.68
CA VAL A 172 6.20 -6.01 -2.28
C VAL A 172 5.98 -4.71 -1.52
N VAL A 173 4.78 -4.53 -1.00
CA VAL A 173 4.35 -3.35 -0.22
C VAL A 173 4.06 -3.73 1.23
N GLY A 174 3.57 -4.96 1.44
CA GLY A 174 3.30 -5.50 2.76
C GLY A 174 4.56 -5.66 3.60
N VAL A 175 4.46 -5.40 4.90
CA VAL A 175 5.58 -5.55 5.84
C VAL A 175 5.52 -6.92 6.48
N SER A 176 6.50 -7.75 6.18
CA SER A 176 6.65 -9.10 6.71
C SER A 176 7.32 -9.11 8.09
N LYS A 177 7.20 -10.23 8.79
CA LYS A 177 8.03 -10.49 9.99
C LYS A 177 9.51 -10.58 9.57
N PRO A 178 10.47 -10.20 10.45
CA PRO A 178 11.90 -10.25 10.12
C PRO A 178 12.43 -11.64 9.75
N THR A 179 11.72 -12.69 10.18
CA THR A 179 12.07 -14.09 9.92
C THR A 179 11.36 -14.69 8.70
N GLU A 180 10.50 -13.91 8.05
CA GLU A 180 9.75 -14.38 6.89
C GLU A 180 10.69 -14.56 5.69
N VAL A 181 10.48 -15.63 4.93
CA VAL A 181 11.29 -15.94 3.76
C VAL A 181 10.41 -16.17 2.53
N VAL A 182 10.93 -15.81 1.37
CA VAL A 182 10.28 -16.05 0.08
C VAL A 182 11.03 -17.15 -0.64
N THR A 183 10.30 -18.17 -1.10
CA THR A 183 10.89 -19.25 -1.90
C THR A 183 10.45 -19.12 -3.35
N LEU A 184 11.38 -18.98 -4.27
CA LEU A 184 11.15 -18.86 -5.70
C LEU A 184 11.95 -19.91 -6.48
N GLY A 185 11.38 -20.37 -7.61
CA GLY A 185 12.03 -21.34 -8.48
C GLY A 185 13.17 -20.71 -9.30
N ALA A 186 14.41 -20.93 -8.89
CA ALA A 186 15.59 -20.31 -9.50
C ALA A 186 15.80 -20.66 -10.98
N PHE A 187 15.45 -21.90 -11.39
CA PHE A 187 15.68 -22.39 -12.74
C PHE A 187 15.04 -21.53 -13.84
N LEU A 188 13.81 -21.05 -13.59
CA LEU A 188 13.06 -20.26 -14.60
C LEU A 188 13.39 -18.77 -14.59
N MET A 189 14.07 -18.25 -13.56
CA MET A 189 14.34 -16.82 -13.43
C MET A 189 15.00 -16.18 -14.68
N PRO A 190 16.10 -16.75 -15.21
CA PRO A 190 16.77 -16.16 -16.38
C PRO A 190 15.93 -16.23 -17.66
N PHE A 191 14.98 -17.16 -17.75
CA PHE A 191 14.12 -17.31 -18.92
C PHE A 191 12.88 -16.41 -18.87
N GLN A 192 12.49 -15.98 -17.68
CA GLN A 192 11.27 -15.22 -17.47
C GLN A 192 11.52 -13.69 -17.29
N GLU A 193 12.74 -13.29 -16.94
CA GLU A 193 13.14 -11.87 -16.80
C GLU A 193 12.16 -11.04 -15.92
N LYS A 194 11.46 -11.71 -14.98
CA LYS A 194 10.52 -11.06 -14.07
C LYS A 194 11.26 -10.20 -13.06
N ILE A 195 10.65 -9.10 -12.66
CA ILE A 195 11.18 -8.20 -11.64
C ILE A 195 10.44 -8.46 -10.32
N LEU A 196 11.21 -8.65 -9.23
CA LEU A 196 10.71 -8.59 -7.86
C LEU A 196 11.37 -7.42 -7.15
N THR A 197 10.58 -6.47 -6.66
CA THR A 197 11.08 -5.27 -5.98
C THR A 197 10.24 -4.92 -4.77
N GLY A 198 10.79 -4.13 -3.84
CA GLY A 198 10.06 -3.57 -2.71
C GLY A 198 9.59 -2.14 -2.98
N SER A 199 8.55 -1.73 -2.28
CA SER A 199 8.06 -0.35 -2.28
C SER A 199 7.98 0.17 -0.85
N MET A 200 8.97 0.95 -0.43
CA MET A 200 8.96 1.61 0.86
C MET A 200 8.14 2.89 0.76
N TYR A 201 7.03 2.94 1.53
CA TYR A 201 6.17 4.12 1.62
C TYR A 201 5.68 4.65 0.25
N GLY A 202 5.52 3.73 -0.73
CA GLY A 202 5.11 4.10 -2.08
C GLY A 202 6.14 4.92 -2.87
N GLY A 203 7.44 4.82 -2.54
CA GLY A 203 8.48 5.63 -3.16
C GLY A 203 8.26 7.14 -2.97
N ALA A 204 7.72 7.53 -1.81
CA ALA A 204 7.22 8.87 -1.54
C ALA A 204 8.28 9.96 -1.56
N ARG A 205 7.90 11.09 -2.12
CA ARG A 205 8.47 12.42 -1.91
C ARG A 205 7.37 13.27 -1.26
N PRO A 206 7.23 13.24 0.07
CA PRO A 206 6.02 13.73 0.76
C PRO A 206 5.64 15.17 0.40
N SER A 207 6.60 16.08 0.28
CA SER A 207 6.37 17.48 -0.10
C SER A 207 5.78 17.68 -1.51
N ILE A 208 5.92 16.69 -2.38
CA ILE A 208 5.39 16.68 -3.75
C ILE A 208 4.14 15.81 -3.84
N ASP A 209 4.22 14.60 -3.29
CA ASP A 209 3.21 13.59 -3.53
C ASP A 209 1.95 13.81 -2.67
N PHE A 210 2.05 14.37 -1.44
CA PHE A 210 0.86 14.66 -0.63
C PHE A 210 -0.04 15.72 -1.27
N PRO A 211 0.47 16.89 -1.69
CA PRO A 211 -0.35 17.84 -2.44
C PRO A 211 -0.99 17.21 -3.69
N ARG A 212 -0.22 16.43 -4.46
CA ARG A 212 -0.72 15.74 -5.65
C ARG A 212 -1.87 14.77 -5.34
N LEU A 213 -1.76 13.96 -4.28
CA LEU A 213 -2.82 13.05 -3.86
C LEU A 213 -4.07 13.80 -3.39
N LEU A 214 -3.89 14.90 -2.65
CA LEU A 214 -4.99 15.74 -2.22
C LEU A 214 -5.69 16.47 -3.38
N ASP A 215 -4.95 16.87 -4.42
CA ASP A 215 -5.53 17.41 -5.65
C ASP A 215 -6.32 16.36 -6.43
N LEU A 216 -5.85 15.10 -6.45
CA LEU A 216 -6.60 13.98 -7.01
C LEU A 216 -7.90 13.73 -6.23
N TYR A 217 -7.88 13.84 -4.91
CA TYR A 217 -9.07 13.75 -4.08
C TYR A 217 -10.05 14.92 -4.37
N LYS A 218 -9.58 16.16 -4.39
CA LYS A 218 -10.41 17.34 -4.71
C LYS A 218 -11.05 17.26 -6.10
N SER A 219 -10.37 16.64 -7.06
CA SER A 219 -10.89 16.41 -8.41
C SER A 219 -11.77 15.16 -8.54
N GLY A 220 -12.04 14.43 -7.44
CA GLY A 220 -12.86 13.22 -7.42
C GLY A 220 -12.20 11.99 -8.05
N ARG A 221 -10.90 12.05 -8.32
CA ARG A 221 -10.11 10.95 -8.91
C ARG A 221 -9.54 10.00 -7.87
N LEU A 222 -9.43 10.42 -6.62
CA LEU A 222 -9.00 9.62 -5.48
C LEU A 222 -10.10 9.66 -4.43
N LYS A 223 -10.48 8.52 -3.88
CA LYS A 223 -11.50 8.39 -2.84
C LYS A 223 -10.82 8.31 -1.47
N LEU A 224 -11.19 9.17 -0.56
CA LEU A 224 -10.71 9.19 0.82
C LEU A 224 -11.86 9.02 1.82
N ASP A 225 -13.05 9.56 1.52
CA ASP A 225 -14.20 9.50 2.42
C ASP A 225 -14.60 8.06 2.74
N GLU A 226 -14.61 7.21 1.75
CA GLU A 226 -14.99 5.80 1.86
C GLU A 226 -13.97 4.96 2.65
N LEU A 227 -12.74 5.45 2.82
CA LEU A 227 -11.71 4.77 3.61
C LEU A 227 -11.89 4.96 5.12
N VAL A 228 -12.61 6.01 5.54
CA VAL A 228 -12.91 6.27 6.95
C VAL A 228 -14.14 5.44 7.36
N THR A 229 -13.91 4.29 7.95
CA THR A 229 -14.99 3.34 8.29
C THR A 229 -15.56 3.52 9.68
N ALA A 230 -14.84 4.19 10.59
CA ALA A 230 -15.28 4.46 11.97
C ALA A 230 -14.55 5.67 12.56
N THR A 231 -15.20 6.32 13.52
CA THR A 231 -14.64 7.43 14.29
C THR A 231 -14.70 7.08 15.77
N TYR A 232 -13.61 7.35 16.48
CA TYR A 232 -13.48 7.06 17.91
C TYR A 232 -13.03 8.32 18.65
N THR A 233 -13.40 8.45 19.93
CA THR A 233 -12.79 9.44 20.82
C THR A 233 -11.40 8.96 21.25
N ILE A 234 -10.56 9.87 21.75
CA ILE A 234 -9.21 9.51 22.21
C ILE A 234 -9.25 8.46 23.33
N ASP A 235 -10.28 8.48 24.17
CA ASP A 235 -10.48 7.53 25.26
C ASP A 235 -10.86 6.11 24.79
N GLN A 236 -11.23 5.97 23.52
CA GLN A 236 -11.60 4.70 22.88
C GLN A 236 -10.47 4.13 21.98
N ALA A 237 -9.36 4.83 21.89
CA ALA A 237 -8.24 4.50 21.01
C ALA A 237 -7.29 3.41 21.57
#